data_e70b7ccc59e3a0e53cd47b83bb72f8ec
#
_entry.id   e70b7ccc59e3a0e53cd47b83bb72f8ec
#
_cell.length_a   1.000
_cell.length_b   1.000
_cell.length_c   1.000
_cell.angle_alpha   90.00
_cell.angle_beta   90.00
_cell.angle_gamma   90.00
#
_symmetry.space_group_name_H-M   'P 1'
#
loop_
_entity.id
_entity.type
_entity.pdbx_description
1 polymer ?
#
loop_
_entity_poly.entity_id
_entity_poly.type
_entity_poly.pdbx_seq_one_letter_code
_entity_poly.pdbx_strand_id
1 'polypeptide(L)'
;MAAASAAMTALLRPSTSPHFLKPNKHRLSPRFPRLCSFSLPSSTPQNLSTTPQTTIEAQPKLAITNVVDILSERGLVDSMTSDDLRSVCSNPNSIPLKVYCGFDPTAESLQLGNLIGMVVLSWFRRCGHKTIAVIGGATGRVGDPSGKSLERPELNVETIEKNRAGIRALVYKILHRASVEVDLEMGCIKDEYLNPETNEYCSCFAMEDNFNWWKDITLLDFLGDVGRYARVGTMMAKDSVKKRLMSEGGISFTEFTYQLLQGYDFLHMFKNMGVNVQIGGSDQWGNITAGTELIRKILQVEGAYGLTFPLLLNNDGSKFEKSEGGAIWLSPAMMSPYKFYQYFLSVPNEDVVRFLKLLTFLDLKEIQELEETMRKPGYLLKSAQRRLAEEVTRFVHGAEGLAEAMKATEAVKPRVFELV
;
A
#
# COMPACT_ATOMS: atom_id res chain seq x y z
N MET A 1 -51.29 47.54 19.38
CA MET A 1 -52.43 46.72 19.84
C MET A 1 -51.81 45.38 20.17
N ALA A 2 -51.39 45.12 21.35
CA ALA A 2 -52.08 44.81 22.59
C ALA A 2 -52.65 43.39 22.55
N ALA A 3 -52.08 42.62 23.42
CA ALA A 3 -52.59 41.68 24.43
C ALA A 3 -52.82 40.24 23.91
N ALA A 4 -52.63 39.16 24.67
CA ALA A 4 -52.34 38.86 26.08
C ALA A 4 -51.85 37.41 26.13
N SER A 5 -50.87 37.04 26.85
CA SER A 5 -50.78 36.52 28.24
C SER A 5 -51.87 35.55 28.66
N ALA A 6 -51.48 34.31 29.00
CA ALA A 6 -51.97 33.58 30.17
C ALA A 6 -51.07 32.37 30.49
N ALA A 7 -50.54 32.37 31.69
CA ALA A 7 -49.82 31.34 32.36
C ALA A 7 -50.77 30.22 32.87
N MET A 8 -50.28 28.99 32.94
CA MET A 8 -50.89 28.01 33.82
C MET A 8 -49.79 27.16 34.48
N THR A 9 -49.55 27.45 35.74
CA THR A 9 -48.71 26.72 36.69
C THR A 9 -49.54 25.59 37.30
N ALA A 10 -49.04 24.35 37.26
CA ALA A 10 -49.56 23.27 38.11
C ALA A 10 -48.45 22.35 38.54
N LEU A 11 -48.11 22.51 39.80
CA LEU A 11 -47.83 21.55 40.88
C LEU A 11 -47.30 20.16 40.52
N LEU A 12 -46.08 19.92 40.88
CA LEU A 12 -45.49 18.61 41.09
C LEU A 12 -45.02 18.48 42.54
N ARG A 13 -45.47 17.44 43.22
CA ARG A 13 -44.87 16.89 44.45
C ARG A 13 -44.22 15.53 44.16
N PRO A 14 -43.11 15.19 44.82
CA PRO A 14 -42.26 14.07 44.48
C PRO A 14 -42.70 12.79 45.21
N SER A 15 -42.55 11.64 44.57
CA SER A 15 -42.63 10.31 45.22
C SER A 15 -41.37 9.51 44.94
N THR A 16 -40.72 9.19 46.07
CA THR A 16 -40.02 7.94 46.45
C THR A 16 -38.98 7.31 45.51
N SER A 17 -37.80 7.20 46.06
CA SER A 17 -36.62 6.47 45.60
C SER A 17 -36.90 5.00 45.24
N PRO A 18 -36.25 4.47 44.20
CA PRO A 18 -36.06 3.03 44.09
C PRO A 18 -34.65 2.62 44.50
N HIS A 19 -34.62 1.49 45.14
CA HIS A 19 -33.50 0.72 45.63
C HIS A 19 -32.34 0.57 44.65
N PHE A 20 -31.13 0.86 45.13
CA PHE A 20 -29.88 0.41 44.52
C PHE A 20 -29.78 -1.12 44.56
N LEU A 21 -29.87 -1.76 43.41
CA LEU A 21 -29.40 -3.11 43.20
C LEU A 21 -27.92 -3.07 42.87
N LYS A 22 -27.10 -3.70 43.71
CA LYS A 22 -25.66 -3.87 43.51
C LYS A 22 -25.42 -4.73 42.26
N PRO A 23 -24.48 -4.37 41.36
CA PRO A 23 -24.11 -5.23 40.22
C PRO A 23 -23.32 -6.45 40.73
N ASN A 24 -23.81 -7.60 40.34
CA ASN A 24 -23.20 -8.90 40.59
C ASN A 24 -21.94 -9.02 39.74
N LYS A 25 -20.77 -9.10 40.37
CA LYS A 25 -19.48 -9.32 39.73
C LYS A 25 -19.34 -10.80 39.30
N HIS A 26 -19.80 -11.18 38.15
CA HIS A 26 -19.32 -12.40 37.49
C HIS A 26 -18.18 -12.02 36.57
N ARG A 27 -16.95 -12.14 37.06
CA ARG A 27 -15.74 -12.22 36.25
C ARG A 27 -15.74 -13.55 35.51
N LEU A 28 -16.03 -13.54 34.21
CA LEU A 28 -15.65 -14.60 33.32
C LEU A 28 -14.23 -14.30 32.78
N SER A 29 -13.26 -14.96 33.39
CA SER A 29 -11.90 -14.99 32.85
C SER A 29 -11.86 -15.97 31.68
N PRO A 30 -11.27 -15.60 30.50
CA PRO A 30 -11.03 -16.56 29.45
C PRO A 30 -9.91 -17.52 29.89
N ARG A 31 -10.23 -18.80 30.00
CA ARG A 31 -9.25 -19.89 30.19
C ARG A 31 -8.48 -20.07 28.88
N PHE A 32 -7.21 -19.73 28.91
CA PHE A 32 -6.26 -20.19 27.90
C PHE A 32 -6.05 -21.72 28.04
N PRO A 33 -6.03 -22.48 26.95
CA PRO A 33 -5.61 -23.88 27.01
C PRO A 33 -4.11 -23.96 27.36
N ARG A 34 -3.78 -24.75 28.38
CA ARG A 34 -2.41 -25.06 28.76
C ARG A 34 -1.75 -25.86 27.63
N LEU A 35 -0.58 -25.43 27.19
CA LEU A 35 0.33 -26.23 26.39
C LEU A 35 0.70 -27.49 27.16
N CYS A 36 0.42 -28.65 26.55
CA CYS A 36 0.93 -29.93 27.01
C CYS A 36 2.44 -29.98 26.76
N SER A 37 3.20 -30.12 27.85
CA SER A 37 4.60 -30.45 27.81
C SER A 37 4.76 -31.93 27.40
N PHE A 38 5.27 -32.17 26.21
CA PHE A 38 5.74 -33.49 25.81
C PHE A 38 7.17 -33.69 26.29
N SER A 39 7.35 -34.64 27.21
CA SER A 39 8.67 -35.16 27.62
C SER A 39 9.23 -36.05 26.52
N LEU A 40 10.43 -35.75 26.03
CA LEU A 40 11.19 -36.61 25.16
C LEU A 40 11.90 -37.73 25.96
N PRO A 41 11.92 -38.96 25.50
CA PRO A 41 12.75 -40.02 26.11
C PRO A 41 14.22 -39.83 25.70
N SER A 42 15.10 -39.93 26.68
CA SER A 42 16.55 -39.99 26.53
C SER A 42 16.97 -41.34 25.88
N SER A 43 17.61 -41.28 24.74
CA SER A 43 18.36 -42.41 24.17
C SER A 43 19.81 -42.00 23.92
N THR A 44 20.69 -42.82 24.47
CA THR A 44 22.15 -42.77 24.43
C THR A 44 22.70 -42.85 23.00
N PRO A 45 23.78 -42.18 22.63
CA PRO A 45 24.32 -42.22 21.28
C PRO A 45 25.19 -43.46 21.07
N GLN A 46 24.88 -44.23 20.03
CA GLN A 46 25.81 -45.22 19.45
C GLN A 46 26.66 -44.54 18.36
N ASN A 47 27.97 -44.76 18.47
CA ASN A 47 28.99 -44.36 17.50
C ASN A 47 28.75 -45.01 16.14
N LEU A 48 28.73 -44.24 15.06
CA LEU A 48 28.96 -44.73 13.70
C LEU A 48 29.72 -43.69 12.87
N SER A 49 30.91 -44.12 12.51
CA SER A 49 31.80 -43.80 11.37
C SER A 49 31.66 -42.48 10.59
N THR A 50 32.78 -41.79 10.60
CA THR A 50 33.22 -40.66 9.77
C THR A 50 32.98 -40.83 8.27
N THR A 51 32.14 -39.96 7.70
CA THR A 51 32.15 -39.63 6.28
C THR A 51 32.56 -38.13 6.11
N PRO A 52 33.30 -37.74 5.06
CA PRO A 52 33.90 -36.41 5.00
C PRO A 52 32.84 -35.33 4.88
N GLN A 53 32.86 -34.39 5.81
CA GLN A 53 32.08 -33.14 5.76
C GLN A 53 32.59 -32.34 4.57
N THR A 54 31.77 -32.29 3.52
CA THR A 54 31.86 -31.23 2.52
C THR A 54 31.47 -29.92 3.23
N THR A 55 32.45 -29.07 3.46
CA THR A 55 32.25 -27.68 3.92
C THR A 55 31.41 -26.97 2.89
N ILE A 56 30.12 -26.82 3.17
CA ILE A 56 29.28 -25.86 2.45
C ILE A 56 29.79 -24.47 2.86
N GLU A 57 30.56 -23.86 1.97
CA GLU A 57 30.92 -22.44 2.12
C GLU A 57 29.62 -21.65 2.29
N ALA A 58 29.48 -21.02 3.45
CA ALA A 58 28.39 -20.11 3.72
C ALA A 58 28.43 -18.99 2.66
N GLN A 59 27.44 -18.97 1.79
CA GLN A 59 27.27 -17.85 0.86
C GLN A 59 27.26 -16.54 1.63
N PRO A 60 27.88 -15.48 1.11
CA PRO A 60 27.96 -14.21 1.80
C PRO A 60 26.53 -13.73 2.11
N LYS A 61 26.23 -13.59 3.41
CA LYS A 61 25.01 -12.91 3.87
C LYS A 61 24.98 -11.56 3.18
N LEU A 62 24.06 -11.36 2.24
CA LEU A 62 23.84 -10.05 1.65
C LEU A 62 23.71 -9.05 2.81
N ALA A 63 24.51 -8.00 2.77
CA ALA A 63 24.39 -6.91 3.74
C ALA A 63 22.94 -6.44 3.69
N ILE A 64 22.22 -6.52 4.81
CA ILE A 64 20.84 -6.05 4.91
C ILE A 64 20.86 -4.55 4.62
N THR A 65 20.51 -4.19 3.39
CA THR A 65 20.45 -2.79 2.98
C THR A 65 19.17 -2.20 3.53
N ASN A 66 19.29 -1.08 4.24
CA ASN A 66 18.14 -0.43 4.85
C ASN A 66 17.18 0.10 3.76
N VAL A 67 15.98 -0.44 3.72
CA VAL A 67 14.97 -0.05 2.72
C VAL A 67 14.61 1.44 2.80
N VAL A 68 14.58 2.03 4.00
CA VAL A 68 14.26 3.46 4.19
C VAL A 68 15.35 4.35 3.60
N ASP A 69 16.62 3.92 3.67
CA ASP A 69 17.73 4.64 3.05
C ASP A 69 17.62 4.59 1.53
N ILE A 70 17.39 3.40 0.95
CA ILE A 70 17.18 3.25 -0.49
C ILE A 70 16.01 4.13 -0.97
N LEU A 71 14.88 4.08 -0.28
CA LEU A 71 13.71 4.86 -0.64
C LEU A 71 13.98 6.37 -0.54
N SER A 72 14.74 6.80 0.48
CA SER A 72 15.11 8.21 0.66
C SER A 72 16.02 8.71 -0.46
N GLU A 73 17.06 7.95 -0.81
CA GLU A 73 17.99 8.28 -1.89
C GLU A 73 17.32 8.35 -3.26
N ARG A 74 16.27 7.55 -3.45
CA ARG A 74 15.43 7.54 -4.65
C ARG A 74 14.39 8.66 -4.68
N GLY A 75 14.17 9.37 -3.57
CA GLY A 75 13.10 10.36 -3.46
C GLY A 75 11.71 9.74 -3.29
N LEU A 76 11.63 8.50 -2.77
CA LEU A 76 10.40 7.76 -2.50
C LEU A 76 9.88 7.91 -1.06
N VAL A 77 10.52 8.73 -0.23
CA VAL A 77 10.04 9.08 1.11
C VAL A 77 9.60 10.53 1.12
N ASP A 78 8.31 10.76 1.40
CA ASP A 78 7.77 12.09 1.65
C ASP A 78 7.71 12.38 3.16
N SER A 79 7.06 11.49 3.93
CA SER A 79 6.94 11.63 5.38
C SER A 79 6.91 10.25 6.07
N MET A 80 7.35 10.21 7.32
CA MET A 80 7.26 9.03 8.19
C MET A 80 6.67 9.42 9.55
N THR A 81 5.90 8.52 10.16
CA THR A 81 5.30 8.77 11.49
C THR A 81 6.31 8.68 12.64
N SER A 82 7.44 8.00 12.45
CA SER A 82 8.55 7.90 13.39
C SER A 82 9.84 7.54 12.65
N ASP A 83 10.96 8.13 13.06
CA ASP A 83 12.30 7.78 12.62
C ASP A 83 12.75 6.39 13.11
N ASP A 84 12.06 5.83 14.11
CA ASP A 84 12.31 4.46 14.61
C ASP A 84 12.16 3.42 13.50
N LEU A 85 11.31 3.66 12.48
CA LEU A 85 11.19 2.77 11.33
C LEU A 85 12.54 2.51 10.66
N ARG A 86 13.36 3.55 10.47
CA ARG A 86 14.71 3.43 9.91
C ARG A 86 15.60 2.56 10.79
N SER A 87 15.54 2.77 12.10
CA SER A 87 16.31 2.00 13.08
C SER A 87 15.92 0.52 13.10
N VAL A 88 14.62 0.22 13.02
CA VAL A 88 14.10 -1.14 12.98
C VAL A 88 14.52 -1.85 11.69
N CYS A 89 14.48 -1.17 10.55
CA CYS A 89 14.95 -1.70 9.26
C CYS A 89 16.46 -1.96 9.21
N SER A 90 17.26 -1.30 10.04
CA SER A 90 18.72 -1.50 10.10
C SER A 90 19.16 -2.67 10.98
N ASN A 91 18.27 -3.20 11.81
CA ASN A 91 18.63 -4.24 12.77
C ASN A 91 18.62 -5.63 12.10
N PRO A 92 19.77 -6.27 11.90
CA PRO A 92 19.86 -7.57 11.24
C PRO A 92 19.22 -8.74 12.04
N ASN A 93 18.94 -8.50 13.33
CA ASN A 93 18.28 -9.47 14.20
C ASN A 93 16.77 -9.20 14.34
N SER A 94 16.24 -8.16 13.69
CA SER A 94 14.81 -7.89 13.72
C SER A 94 14.04 -8.91 12.88
N ILE A 95 12.85 -9.23 13.33
CA ILE A 95 11.89 -10.01 12.54
C ILE A 95 11.52 -9.18 11.32
N PRO A 96 11.44 -9.77 10.10
CA PRO A 96 10.99 -9.04 8.92
C PRO A 96 9.68 -8.30 9.16
N LEU A 97 9.67 -7.00 8.87
CA LEU A 97 8.45 -6.20 8.98
C LEU A 97 7.41 -6.70 7.98
N LYS A 98 6.13 -6.55 8.34
CA LYS A 98 5.01 -6.72 7.43
C LYS A 98 4.48 -5.37 7.02
N VAL A 99 4.52 -5.10 5.72
CA VAL A 99 4.23 -3.79 5.12
C VAL A 99 3.05 -3.91 4.18
N TYR A 100 2.10 -2.99 4.23
CA TYR A 100 0.97 -3.01 3.32
C TYR A 100 0.72 -1.69 2.60
N CYS A 101 0.11 -1.81 1.42
CA CYS A 101 -0.45 -0.72 0.64
C CYS A 101 -1.89 -1.06 0.22
N GLY A 102 -2.80 -0.10 0.33
CA GLY A 102 -4.20 -0.23 -0.07
C GLY A 102 -4.44 0.22 -1.51
N PHE A 103 -5.37 -0.45 -2.20
CA PHE A 103 -5.80 -0.15 -3.56
C PHE A 103 -7.32 -0.19 -3.66
N ASP A 104 -7.97 0.98 -3.73
CA ASP A 104 -9.42 1.10 -3.85
C ASP A 104 -9.89 0.84 -5.29
N PRO A 105 -10.96 0.05 -5.49
CA PRO A 105 -11.48 -0.33 -6.80
C PRO A 105 -12.37 0.77 -7.42
N THR A 106 -11.78 1.94 -7.66
CA THR A 106 -12.49 3.11 -8.20
C THR A 106 -12.66 3.09 -9.73
N ALA A 107 -12.00 2.16 -10.41
CA ALA A 107 -12.09 1.88 -11.84
C ALA A 107 -11.72 0.42 -12.11
N GLU A 108 -11.90 -0.08 -13.34
CA GLU A 108 -11.55 -1.46 -13.73
C GLU A 108 -10.04 -1.73 -13.70
N SER A 109 -9.22 -0.70 -13.66
CA SER A 109 -7.76 -0.78 -13.60
C SER A 109 -7.20 0.32 -12.70
N LEU A 110 -5.96 0.13 -12.29
CA LEU A 110 -5.14 1.16 -11.66
C LEU A 110 -4.48 2.05 -12.72
N GLN A 111 -4.21 3.29 -12.31
CA GLN A 111 -3.49 4.29 -13.10
C GLN A 111 -2.02 4.35 -12.68
N LEU A 112 -1.21 5.06 -13.47
CA LEU A 112 0.22 5.21 -13.25
C LEU A 112 0.58 5.70 -11.84
N GLY A 113 -0.21 6.59 -11.23
CA GLY A 113 0.02 7.06 -9.87
C GLY A 113 0.01 5.96 -8.81
N ASN A 114 -0.78 4.91 -9.03
CA ASN A 114 -0.82 3.76 -8.13
C ASN A 114 0.43 2.87 -8.25
N LEU A 115 1.21 3.01 -9.35
CA LEU A 115 2.40 2.20 -9.59
C LEU A 115 3.48 2.45 -8.55
N ILE A 116 3.63 3.69 -8.03
CA ILE A 116 4.62 4.00 -6.99
C ILE A 116 4.40 3.12 -5.76
N GLY A 117 3.16 2.94 -5.32
CA GLY A 117 2.86 2.05 -4.18
C GLY A 117 3.35 0.62 -4.40
N MET A 118 3.23 0.10 -5.62
CA MET A 118 3.74 -1.22 -5.98
C MET A 118 5.28 -1.24 -6.02
N VAL A 119 5.92 -0.18 -6.52
CA VAL A 119 7.38 -0.04 -6.52
C VAL A 119 7.92 0.00 -5.07
N VAL A 120 7.29 0.78 -4.19
CA VAL A 120 7.71 0.86 -2.78
C VAL A 120 7.52 -0.48 -2.07
N LEU A 121 6.38 -1.17 -2.27
CA LEU A 121 6.20 -2.56 -1.77
C LEU A 121 7.30 -3.49 -2.27
N SER A 122 7.63 -3.42 -3.57
CA SER A 122 8.69 -4.25 -4.15
C SER A 122 10.07 -3.94 -3.57
N TRP A 123 10.38 -2.70 -3.21
CA TRP A 123 11.60 -2.35 -2.48
C TRP A 123 11.64 -2.94 -1.08
N PHE A 124 10.53 -2.87 -0.32
CA PHE A 124 10.45 -3.56 0.96
C PHE A 124 10.70 -5.07 0.80
N ARG A 125 10.12 -5.69 -0.23
CA ARG A 125 10.33 -7.11 -0.51
C ARG A 125 11.80 -7.42 -0.84
N ARG A 126 12.44 -6.61 -1.69
CA ARG A 126 13.87 -6.74 -2.06
C ARG A 126 14.80 -6.63 -0.85
N CYS A 127 14.39 -5.94 0.19
CA CYS A 127 15.12 -5.84 1.47
C CYS A 127 14.71 -6.91 2.49
N GLY A 128 13.98 -7.97 2.09
CA GLY A 128 13.65 -9.11 2.95
C GLY A 128 12.41 -8.93 3.82
N HIS A 129 11.64 -7.86 3.66
CA HIS A 129 10.38 -7.65 4.39
C HIS A 129 9.20 -8.36 3.71
N LYS A 130 8.14 -8.66 4.48
CA LYS A 130 6.89 -9.25 3.98
C LYS A 130 5.95 -8.16 3.51
N THR A 131 5.35 -8.32 2.32
CA THR A 131 4.50 -7.29 1.72
C THR A 131 3.08 -7.78 1.50
N ILE A 132 2.12 -6.89 1.66
CA ILE A 132 0.69 -7.18 1.56
C ILE A 132 0.04 -6.10 0.69
N ALA A 133 -0.70 -6.51 -0.33
CA ALA A 133 -1.59 -5.62 -1.06
C ALA A 133 -3.02 -5.78 -0.54
N VAL A 134 -3.65 -4.68 -0.12
CA VAL A 134 -5.03 -4.69 0.36
C VAL A 134 -5.95 -4.11 -0.69
N ILE A 135 -6.92 -4.89 -1.11
CA ILE A 135 -7.99 -4.42 -1.99
C ILE A 135 -9.09 -3.78 -1.15
N GLY A 136 -9.47 -2.56 -1.51
CA GLY A 136 -10.49 -1.80 -0.81
C GLY A 136 -11.93 -2.24 -1.15
N GLY A 137 -12.28 -3.50 -0.95
CA GLY A 137 -13.62 -4.00 -1.25
C GLY A 137 -14.73 -3.34 -0.40
N ALA A 138 -14.39 -2.88 0.83
CA ALA A 138 -15.28 -2.09 1.66
C ALA A 138 -15.06 -0.59 1.46
N THR A 139 -13.81 -0.11 1.55
CA THR A 139 -13.48 1.31 1.45
C THR A 139 -13.80 1.90 0.08
N GLY A 140 -13.68 1.12 -0.99
CA GLY A 140 -14.09 1.54 -2.33
C GLY A 140 -15.59 1.84 -2.50
N ARG A 141 -16.44 1.36 -1.57
CA ARG A 141 -17.88 1.67 -1.53
C ARG A 141 -18.17 3.02 -0.87
N VAL A 142 -17.23 3.52 -0.09
CA VAL A 142 -17.33 4.78 0.67
C VAL A 142 -16.71 5.94 -0.12
N GLY A 143 -15.54 5.72 -0.68
CA GLY A 143 -14.81 6.73 -1.45
C GLY A 143 -13.90 7.60 -0.59
N ASP A 144 -12.59 7.55 -0.88
CA ASP A 144 -11.57 8.34 -0.20
C ASP A 144 -11.61 9.80 -0.65
N PRO A 145 -11.79 10.78 0.27
CA PRO A 145 -11.76 12.20 -0.03
C PRO A 145 -10.34 12.73 -0.25
N SER A 146 -9.29 11.97 0.10
CA SER A 146 -7.90 12.42 0.05
C SER A 146 -7.47 12.82 -1.36
N GLY A 147 -6.86 14.00 -1.48
CA GLY A 147 -6.39 14.53 -2.77
C GLY A 147 -7.50 14.89 -3.77
N LYS A 148 -8.76 14.97 -3.34
CA LYS A 148 -9.93 15.30 -4.19
C LYS A 148 -10.61 16.58 -3.72
N SER A 149 -11.13 17.33 -4.69
CA SER A 149 -11.94 18.53 -4.45
C SER A 149 -13.46 18.27 -4.48
N LEU A 150 -13.86 17.19 -5.15
CA LEU A 150 -15.26 16.79 -5.32
C LEU A 150 -15.49 15.39 -4.77
N GLU A 151 -16.73 15.13 -4.34
CA GLU A 151 -17.19 13.80 -3.95
C GLU A 151 -17.11 12.83 -5.13
N ARG A 152 -16.77 11.57 -4.83
CA ARG A 152 -16.75 10.54 -5.88
C ARG A 152 -18.18 10.16 -6.25
N PRO A 153 -18.46 9.94 -7.55
CA PRO A 153 -19.75 9.42 -7.94
C PRO A 153 -19.96 8.03 -7.32
N GLU A 154 -21.17 7.79 -6.85
CA GLU A 154 -21.57 6.51 -6.32
C GLU A 154 -21.52 5.44 -7.42
N LEU A 155 -20.85 4.33 -7.15
CA LEU A 155 -20.79 3.18 -8.03
C LEU A 155 -21.80 2.13 -7.57
N ASN A 156 -22.50 1.51 -8.49
CA ASN A 156 -23.35 0.37 -8.16
C ASN A 156 -22.51 -0.85 -7.76
N VAL A 157 -23.12 -1.78 -7.03
CA VAL A 157 -22.44 -2.96 -6.45
C VAL A 157 -21.79 -3.81 -7.53
N GLU A 158 -22.43 -4.00 -8.66
CA GLU A 158 -21.91 -4.82 -9.78
C GLU A 158 -20.63 -4.21 -10.36
N THR A 159 -20.62 -2.89 -10.56
CA THR A 159 -19.42 -2.16 -11.02
C THR A 159 -18.28 -2.26 -10.01
N ILE A 160 -18.57 -2.13 -8.72
CA ILE A 160 -17.56 -2.27 -7.66
C ILE A 160 -16.96 -3.68 -7.68
N GLU A 161 -17.77 -4.72 -7.76
CA GLU A 161 -17.27 -6.11 -7.79
C GLU A 161 -16.44 -6.38 -9.05
N LYS A 162 -16.86 -5.86 -10.21
CA LYS A 162 -16.07 -5.95 -11.45
C LYS A 162 -14.71 -5.25 -11.31
N ASN A 163 -14.70 -4.02 -10.81
CA ASN A 163 -13.50 -3.25 -10.57
C ASN A 163 -12.55 -3.96 -9.58
N ARG A 164 -13.13 -4.48 -8.49
CA ARG A 164 -12.42 -5.23 -7.45
C ARG A 164 -11.70 -6.45 -8.03
N ALA A 165 -12.40 -7.25 -8.84
CA ALA A 165 -11.82 -8.41 -9.51
C ALA A 165 -10.69 -7.99 -10.48
N GLY A 166 -10.91 -6.96 -11.29
CA GLY A 166 -9.92 -6.44 -12.23
C GLY A 166 -8.64 -5.92 -11.55
N ILE A 167 -8.79 -5.12 -10.50
CA ILE A 167 -7.67 -4.58 -9.73
C ILE A 167 -6.93 -5.69 -8.98
N ARG A 168 -7.66 -6.64 -8.35
CA ARG A 168 -7.05 -7.79 -7.69
C ARG A 168 -6.16 -8.57 -8.65
N ALA A 169 -6.67 -8.91 -9.83
CA ALA A 169 -5.92 -9.65 -10.84
C ALA A 169 -4.68 -8.87 -11.34
N LEU A 170 -4.83 -7.55 -11.56
CA LEU A 170 -3.74 -6.69 -12.01
C LEU A 170 -2.62 -6.57 -10.98
N VAL A 171 -2.96 -6.24 -9.72
CA VAL A 171 -2.00 -6.09 -8.61
C VAL A 171 -1.29 -7.42 -8.37
N TYR A 172 -2.03 -8.54 -8.34
CA TYR A 172 -1.43 -9.85 -8.24
C TYR A 172 -0.40 -10.09 -9.33
N LYS A 173 -0.79 -9.88 -10.60
CA LYS A 173 0.08 -10.14 -11.76
C LYS A 173 1.38 -9.33 -11.73
N ILE A 174 1.32 -8.06 -11.30
CA ILE A 174 2.51 -7.20 -11.23
C ILE A 174 3.41 -7.60 -10.06
N LEU A 175 2.86 -7.66 -8.84
CA LEU A 175 3.64 -7.92 -7.62
C LEU A 175 4.14 -9.35 -7.53
N HIS A 176 3.38 -10.34 -8.03
CA HIS A 176 3.83 -11.73 -8.09
C HIS A 176 5.08 -11.87 -8.96
N ARG A 177 5.08 -11.29 -10.17
CA ARG A 177 6.27 -11.32 -11.05
C ARG A 177 7.49 -10.69 -10.38
N ALA A 178 7.32 -9.47 -9.86
CA ALA A 178 8.38 -8.78 -9.16
C ALA A 178 8.94 -9.57 -7.97
N SER A 179 8.09 -10.32 -7.31
CA SER A 179 8.48 -11.13 -6.16
C SER A 179 9.20 -12.41 -6.55
N VAL A 180 8.78 -13.07 -7.64
CA VAL A 180 9.47 -14.26 -8.18
C VAL A 180 10.88 -13.90 -8.62
N GLU A 181 11.08 -12.74 -9.27
CA GLU A 181 12.41 -12.25 -9.65
C GLU A 181 13.31 -12.10 -8.41
N VAL A 182 12.79 -11.46 -7.35
CA VAL A 182 13.52 -11.29 -6.08
C VAL A 182 13.85 -12.62 -5.41
N ASP A 183 12.91 -13.55 -5.39
CA ASP A 183 13.14 -14.86 -4.73
C ASP A 183 14.20 -15.69 -5.48
N LEU A 184 14.26 -15.60 -6.80
CA LEU A 184 15.31 -16.20 -7.60
C LEU A 184 16.69 -15.58 -7.32
N GLU A 185 16.76 -14.25 -7.19
CA GLU A 185 17.99 -13.52 -6.88
C GLU A 185 18.50 -13.80 -5.45
N MET A 186 17.58 -13.93 -4.48
CA MET A 186 17.91 -14.08 -3.06
C MET A 186 18.05 -15.53 -2.60
N GLY A 187 17.73 -16.52 -3.45
CA GLY A 187 17.70 -17.94 -3.08
C GLY A 187 16.72 -18.24 -1.93
N CYS A 188 15.67 -17.42 -1.81
CA CYS A 188 14.74 -17.51 -0.69
C CYS A 188 13.94 -18.81 -0.71
N ILE A 189 14.04 -19.52 0.42
CA ILE A 189 13.32 -20.75 0.70
C ILE A 189 11.85 -20.41 1.04
N LYS A 190 10.96 -21.21 0.50
CA LYS A 190 9.51 -21.23 0.63
C LYS A 190 8.99 -20.83 2.00
N ASP A 191 8.41 -19.61 2.10
CA ASP A 191 7.60 -19.22 3.25
C ASP A 191 6.11 -19.37 2.94
N GLU A 192 5.37 -19.90 3.91
CA GLU A 192 4.03 -20.47 3.84
C GLU A 192 2.89 -19.44 3.67
N TYR A 193 2.70 -18.91 2.48
CA TYR A 193 1.40 -18.30 2.13
C TYR A 193 0.76 -19.05 0.97
N LEU A 194 -0.28 -19.80 1.28
CA LEU A 194 -1.13 -20.44 0.28
C LEU A 194 -1.98 -19.38 -0.39
N ASN A 195 -1.91 -19.26 -1.72
CA ASN A 195 -2.88 -18.47 -2.46
C ASN A 195 -4.24 -19.19 -2.40
N PRO A 196 -5.29 -18.60 -1.80
CA PRO A 196 -6.57 -19.29 -1.63
C PRO A 196 -7.30 -19.59 -2.95
N GLU A 197 -6.90 -18.95 -4.06
CA GLU A 197 -7.53 -19.17 -5.37
C GLU A 197 -6.81 -20.22 -6.21
N THR A 198 -5.46 -20.28 -6.14
CA THR A 198 -4.66 -21.22 -6.95
C THR A 198 -4.14 -22.41 -6.17
N ASN A 199 -4.29 -22.41 -4.85
CA ASN A 199 -3.69 -23.40 -3.95
C ASN A 199 -2.17 -23.51 -4.07
N GLU A 200 -1.51 -22.47 -4.61
CA GLU A 200 -0.06 -22.38 -4.74
C GLU A 200 0.53 -21.60 -3.57
N TYR A 201 1.65 -22.07 -3.05
CA TYR A 201 2.41 -21.34 -2.03
C TYR A 201 3.13 -20.16 -2.69
N CYS A 202 2.66 -18.95 -2.42
CA CYS A 202 3.38 -17.74 -2.80
C CYS A 202 4.19 -17.22 -1.62
N SER A 203 5.49 -17.46 -1.65
CA SER A 203 6.41 -17.04 -0.59
C SER A 203 6.60 -15.53 -0.50
N CYS A 204 6.10 -14.77 -1.46
CA CYS A 204 6.60 -13.46 -1.79
C CYS A 204 5.75 -12.31 -1.29
N PHE A 205 4.45 -12.39 -1.42
CA PHE A 205 3.52 -11.38 -0.92
C PHE A 205 2.13 -11.96 -0.69
N ALA A 206 1.34 -11.30 0.17
CA ALA A 206 -0.05 -11.66 0.42
C ALA A 206 -0.99 -10.62 -0.22
N MET A 207 -2.19 -11.06 -0.56
CA MET A 207 -3.28 -10.19 -0.98
C MET A 207 -4.46 -10.36 -0.05
N GLU A 208 -4.91 -9.24 0.49
CA GLU A 208 -6.07 -9.20 1.37
C GLU A 208 -7.19 -8.34 0.74
N ASP A 209 -8.37 -8.49 1.28
CA ASP A 209 -9.53 -7.68 0.91
C ASP A 209 -10.22 -7.20 2.19
N ASN A 210 -10.30 -5.89 2.36
CA ASN A 210 -10.86 -5.35 3.59
C ASN A 210 -12.37 -5.63 3.74
N PHE A 211 -13.07 -6.00 2.68
CA PHE A 211 -14.45 -6.45 2.78
C PHE A 211 -14.60 -7.69 3.68
N ASN A 212 -13.56 -8.54 3.77
CA ASN A 212 -13.60 -9.77 4.57
C ASN A 212 -13.80 -9.51 6.05
N TRP A 213 -13.27 -8.42 6.59
CA TRP A 213 -13.48 -8.06 8.00
C TRP A 213 -14.55 -6.99 8.21
N TRP A 214 -14.85 -6.18 7.19
CA TRP A 214 -15.86 -5.14 7.32
C TRP A 214 -17.30 -5.68 7.25
N LYS A 215 -17.56 -6.72 6.48
CA LYS A 215 -18.91 -7.27 6.24
C LYS A 215 -19.64 -7.71 7.51
N ASP A 216 -18.90 -8.08 8.56
CA ASP A 216 -19.44 -8.63 9.80
C ASP A 216 -19.47 -7.58 10.94
N ILE A 217 -18.99 -6.35 10.71
CA ILE A 217 -18.94 -5.28 11.71
C ILE A 217 -20.22 -4.46 11.61
N THR A 218 -20.98 -4.42 12.73
CA THR A 218 -22.15 -3.56 12.79
C THR A 218 -21.77 -2.10 13.06
N LEU A 219 -22.66 -1.16 12.73
CA LEU A 219 -22.45 0.26 13.05
C LEU A 219 -22.22 0.50 14.55
N LEU A 220 -22.91 -0.23 15.40
CA LEU A 220 -22.77 -0.09 16.86
C LEU A 220 -21.42 -0.61 17.34
N ASP A 221 -20.94 -1.71 16.80
CA ASP A 221 -19.60 -2.23 17.08
C ASP A 221 -18.53 -1.22 16.64
N PHE A 222 -18.65 -0.70 15.41
CA PHE A 222 -17.73 0.31 14.90
C PHE A 222 -17.69 1.57 15.79
N LEU A 223 -18.85 2.09 16.19
CA LEU A 223 -18.91 3.25 17.09
C LEU A 223 -18.34 2.92 18.47
N GLY A 224 -18.59 1.71 18.97
CA GLY A 224 -18.07 1.24 20.28
C GLY A 224 -16.57 1.02 20.28
N ASP A 225 -16.03 0.35 19.25
CA ASP A 225 -14.64 -0.11 19.22
C ASP A 225 -13.66 0.88 18.57
N VAL A 226 -14.14 1.70 17.65
CA VAL A 226 -13.33 2.68 16.92
C VAL A 226 -13.76 4.11 17.24
N GLY A 227 -15.05 4.41 17.11
CA GLY A 227 -15.59 5.77 17.22
C GLY A 227 -15.26 6.45 18.55
N ARG A 228 -15.31 5.72 19.67
CA ARG A 228 -14.97 6.27 21.01
C ARG A 228 -13.52 6.77 21.12
N TYR A 229 -12.61 6.27 20.33
CA TYR A 229 -11.19 6.67 20.32
C TYR A 229 -10.90 7.78 19.33
N ALA A 230 -11.79 8.01 18.36
CA ALA A 230 -11.71 9.10 17.40
C ALA A 230 -12.12 10.43 18.05
N ARG A 231 -11.33 11.47 17.83
CA ARG A 231 -11.65 12.83 18.29
C ARG A 231 -12.03 13.68 17.08
N VAL A 232 -13.28 14.14 17.03
CA VAL A 232 -13.81 14.92 15.91
C VAL A 232 -12.93 16.11 15.57
N GLY A 233 -12.43 16.85 16.59
CA GLY A 233 -11.51 17.96 16.36
C GLY A 233 -10.23 17.55 15.65
N THR A 234 -9.64 16.39 15.98
CA THR A 234 -8.47 15.84 15.29
C THR A 234 -8.81 15.42 13.86
N MET A 235 -9.98 14.81 13.65
CA MET A 235 -10.43 14.38 12.32
C MET A 235 -10.67 15.60 11.42
N MET A 236 -11.30 16.66 11.93
CA MET A 236 -11.52 17.90 11.20
C MET A 236 -10.23 18.67 10.90
N ALA A 237 -9.18 18.47 11.69
CA ALA A 237 -7.89 19.12 11.51
C ALA A 237 -7.05 18.50 10.37
N LYS A 238 -7.44 17.34 9.82
CA LYS A 238 -6.76 16.72 8.68
C LYS A 238 -6.90 17.57 7.42
N ASP A 239 -5.82 17.71 6.65
CA ASP A 239 -5.80 18.61 5.48
C ASP A 239 -6.79 18.18 4.39
N SER A 240 -6.97 16.88 4.17
CA SER A 240 -7.98 16.33 3.26
C SER A 240 -9.40 16.77 3.66
N VAL A 241 -9.71 16.73 4.95
CA VAL A 241 -11.02 17.14 5.50
C VAL A 241 -11.19 18.65 5.42
N LYS A 242 -10.17 19.45 5.82
CA LYS A 242 -10.22 20.91 5.75
C LYS A 242 -10.49 21.40 4.32
N LYS A 243 -9.78 20.85 3.34
CA LYS A 243 -9.98 21.22 1.93
C LYS A 243 -11.40 20.96 1.45
N ARG A 244 -11.99 19.85 1.89
CA ARG A 244 -13.37 19.49 1.54
C ARG A 244 -14.40 20.35 2.27
N LEU A 245 -14.20 20.64 3.54
CA LEU A 245 -15.07 21.55 4.31
C LEU A 245 -15.13 22.97 3.72
N MET A 246 -14.04 23.40 3.06
CA MET A 246 -13.97 24.72 2.40
C MET A 246 -14.50 24.70 0.95
N SER A 247 -14.81 23.53 0.38
CA SER A 247 -15.40 23.42 -0.96
C SER A 247 -16.91 23.71 -0.92
N GLU A 248 -17.47 24.13 -2.06
CA GLU A 248 -18.91 24.45 -2.18
C GLU A 248 -19.83 23.29 -1.77
N GLY A 249 -19.44 22.05 -2.06
CA GLY A 249 -20.19 20.84 -1.71
C GLY A 249 -19.97 20.34 -0.29
N GLY A 250 -19.00 20.89 0.46
CA GLY A 250 -18.62 20.38 1.77
C GLY A 250 -18.10 18.95 1.73
N ILE A 251 -18.27 18.22 2.83
CA ILE A 251 -17.89 16.80 2.96
C ILE A 251 -19.08 16.03 3.53
N SER A 252 -19.42 14.89 2.93
CA SER A 252 -20.45 14.01 3.48
C SER A 252 -19.95 13.29 4.73
N PHE A 253 -20.87 12.85 5.58
CA PHE A 253 -20.50 12.01 6.74
C PHE A 253 -19.78 10.73 6.30
N THR A 254 -20.20 10.16 5.18
CA THR A 254 -19.59 8.98 4.57
C THR A 254 -18.10 9.21 4.25
N GLU A 255 -17.79 10.25 3.48
CA GLU A 255 -16.39 10.62 3.19
C GLU A 255 -15.61 11.00 4.46
N PHE A 256 -16.23 11.72 5.40
CA PHE A 256 -15.59 12.12 6.65
C PHE A 256 -15.15 10.95 7.49
N THR A 257 -15.92 9.85 7.48
CA THR A 257 -15.59 8.63 8.23
C THR A 257 -14.53 7.76 7.56
N TYR A 258 -14.20 7.98 6.28
CA TYR A 258 -13.22 7.17 5.55
C TYR A 258 -11.88 7.03 6.28
N GLN A 259 -11.36 8.11 6.87
CA GLN A 259 -10.13 8.09 7.65
C GLN A 259 -10.14 7.07 8.80
N LEU A 260 -11.32 6.77 9.35
CA LEU A 260 -11.47 5.77 10.41
C LEU A 260 -11.58 4.35 9.84
N LEU A 261 -12.15 4.20 8.64
CA LEU A 261 -12.23 2.90 7.97
C LEU A 261 -10.82 2.40 7.63
N GLN A 262 -10.02 3.22 6.97
CA GLN A 262 -8.61 2.89 6.66
C GLN A 262 -7.77 2.76 7.93
N GLY A 263 -8.04 3.59 8.95
CA GLY A 263 -7.39 3.46 10.26
C GLY A 263 -7.70 2.15 10.96
N TYR A 264 -8.94 1.67 10.86
CA TYR A 264 -9.33 0.36 11.39
C TYR A 264 -8.73 -0.79 10.57
N ASP A 265 -8.61 -0.67 9.25
CA ASP A 265 -7.90 -1.67 8.44
C ASP A 265 -6.49 -1.90 8.99
N PHE A 266 -5.77 -0.81 9.29
CA PHE A 266 -4.44 -0.92 9.89
C PHE A 266 -4.48 -1.57 11.28
N LEU A 267 -5.39 -1.15 12.14
CA LEU A 267 -5.58 -1.75 13.46
C LEU A 267 -5.89 -3.25 13.38
N HIS A 268 -6.80 -3.64 12.47
CA HIS A 268 -7.18 -5.04 12.25
C HIS A 268 -5.99 -5.88 11.82
N MET A 269 -5.25 -5.41 10.82
CA MET A 269 -4.09 -6.13 10.28
C MET A 269 -2.91 -6.14 11.27
N PHE A 270 -2.69 -5.07 12.01
CA PHE A 270 -1.68 -5.05 13.09
C PHE A 270 -1.99 -6.11 14.14
N LYS A 271 -3.22 -6.12 14.65
CA LYS A 271 -3.67 -7.04 15.71
C LYS A 271 -3.69 -8.50 15.28
N ASN A 272 -4.21 -8.79 14.08
CA ASN A 272 -4.53 -10.15 13.67
C ASN A 272 -3.46 -10.77 12.75
N MET A 273 -2.70 -9.94 12.03
CA MET A 273 -1.72 -10.40 11.03
C MET A 273 -0.29 -9.94 11.36
N GLY A 274 -0.10 -9.11 12.39
CA GLY A 274 1.20 -8.57 12.77
C GLY A 274 1.78 -7.58 11.75
N VAL A 275 0.94 -6.85 11.03
CA VAL A 275 1.36 -5.81 10.08
C VAL A 275 1.86 -4.60 10.83
N ASN A 276 3.09 -4.16 10.55
CA ASN A 276 3.76 -3.09 11.28
C ASN A 276 3.77 -1.75 10.52
N VAL A 277 3.72 -1.78 9.19
CA VAL A 277 3.93 -0.59 8.36
C VAL A 277 2.78 -0.43 7.37
N GLN A 278 2.21 0.77 7.35
CA GLN A 278 1.31 1.20 6.27
C GLN A 278 2.04 2.19 5.37
N ILE A 279 1.99 1.95 4.05
CA ILE A 279 2.51 2.89 3.05
C ILE A 279 1.38 3.46 2.20
N GLY A 280 1.56 4.69 1.71
CA GLY A 280 0.59 5.35 0.83
C GLY A 280 1.16 6.60 0.18
N GLY A 281 0.44 7.21 -0.75
CA GLY A 281 0.78 8.52 -1.30
C GLY A 281 0.75 9.61 -0.23
N SER A 282 1.39 10.75 -0.48
CA SER A 282 1.43 11.86 0.48
C SER A 282 0.04 12.39 0.85
N ASP A 283 -0.94 12.23 -0.04
CA ASP A 283 -2.35 12.53 0.22
C ASP A 283 -2.98 11.62 1.29
N GLN A 284 -2.40 10.44 1.53
CA GLN A 284 -2.87 9.45 2.51
C GLN A 284 -2.38 9.70 3.95
N TRP A 285 -1.55 10.71 4.18
CA TRP A 285 -0.98 10.99 5.50
C TRP A 285 -2.02 11.05 6.61
N GLY A 286 -3.15 11.71 6.34
CA GLY A 286 -4.27 11.82 7.28
C GLY A 286 -4.85 10.46 7.68
N ASN A 287 -5.07 9.57 6.73
CA ASN A 287 -5.63 8.24 6.95
C ASN A 287 -4.62 7.33 7.66
N ILE A 288 -3.34 7.36 7.24
CA ILE A 288 -2.24 6.58 7.84
C ILE A 288 -2.07 6.95 9.31
N THR A 289 -2.00 8.26 9.62
CA THR A 289 -1.85 8.72 11.00
C THR A 289 -3.08 8.42 11.87
N ALA A 290 -4.28 8.33 11.30
CA ALA A 290 -5.45 7.85 12.02
C ALA A 290 -5.26 6.39 12.45
N GLY A 291 -4.69 5.53 11.61
CA GLY A 291 -4.41 4.13 11.91
C GLY A 291 -3.37 3.95 13.02
N THR A 292 -2.22 4.61 12.94
CA THR A 292 -1.19 4.55 13.99
C THR A 292 -1.72 5.08 15.33
N GLU A 293 -2.54 6.13 15.29
CA GLU A 293 -3.16 6.69 16.50
C GLU A 293 -4.20 5.73 17.12
N LEU A 294 -5.02 5.05 16.32
CA LEU A 294 -5.96 4.03 16.79
C LEU A 294 -5.23 2.86 17.44
N ILE A 295 -4.18 2.34 16.83
CA ILE A 295 -3.36 1.25 17.37
C ILE A 295 -2.81 1.65 18.74
N ARG A 296 -2.18 2.82 18.84
CA ARG A 296 -1.63 3.34 20.11
C ARG A 296 -2.69 3.51 21.19
N LYS A 297 -3.87 4.03 20.84
CA LYS A 297 -4.95 4.28 21.81
C LYS A 297 -5.69 3.03 22.27
N ILE A 298 -5.92 2.09 21.36
CA ILE A 298 -6.74 0.89 21.63
C ILE A 298 -5.89 -0.22 22.21
N LEU A 299 -4.72 -0.48 21.63
CA LEU A 299 -3.85 -1.58 22.06
C LEU A 299 -2.81 -1.15 23.09
N GLN A 300 -2.57 0.17 23.23
CA GLN A 300 -1.57 0.75 24.15
C GLN A 300 -0.15 0.21 23.87
N VAL A 301 0.18 0.04 22.58
CA VAL A 301 1.47 -0.43 22.10
C VAL A 301 2.05 0.54 21.09
N GLU A 302 3.37 0.54 20.98
CA GLU A 302 4.13 1.19 19.91
C GLU A 302 4.52 0.17 18.83
N GLY A 303 5.17 0.61 17.74
CA GLY A 303 5.67 -0.26 16.67
C GLY A 303 4.76 -0.36 15.46
N ALA A 304 3.78 0.53 15.35
CA ALA A 304 3.01 0.76 14.14
C ALA A 304 3.54 2.00 13.42
N TYR A 305 3.97 1.85 12.18
CA TYR A 305 4.63 2.89 11.40
C TYR A 305 3.85 3.23 10.14
N GLY A 306 3.88 4.49 9.77
CA GLY A 306 3.40 5.00 8.49
C GLY A 306 4.53 5.61 7.67
N LEU A 307 4.53 5.37 6.38
CA LEU A 307 5.43 6.00 5.42
C LEU A 307 4.62 6.50 4.22
N THR A 308 4.83 7.75 3.83
CA THR A 308 4.25 8.28 2.60
C THR A 308 5.31 8.48 1.53
N PHE A 309 4.91 8.26 0.28
CA PHE A 309 5.70 8.54 -0.90
C PHE A 309 5.09 9.71 -1.70
N PRO A 310 5.90 10.47 -2.47
CA PRO A 310 5.42 11.62 -3.22
C PRO A 310 4.42 11.19 -4.31
N LEU A 311 3.48 12.08 -4.62
CA LEU A 311 2.63 11.92 -5.81
C LEU A 311 3.46 12.14 -7.07
N LEU A 312 3.13 11.42 -8.16
CA LEU A 312 3.70 11.68 -9.47
C LEU A 312 3.14 12.99 -10.04
N LEU A 313 3.98 14.01 -10.02
CA LEU A 313 3.68 15.31 -10.59
C LEU A 313 4.70 15.61 -11.70
N ASN A 314 4.28 16.34 -12.73
CA ASN A 314 5.18 16.99 -13.67
C ASN A 314 5.92 18.14 -12.99
N ASN A 315 6.95 18.69 -13.64
CA ASN A 315 7.69 19.86 -13.12
C ASN A 315 6.82 21.10 -12.95
N ASP A 316 5.71 21.20 -13.68
CA ASP A 316 4.72 22.28 -13.56
C ASP A 316 3.71 22.07 -12.40
N GLY A 317 3.86 20.98 -11.63
CA GLY A 317 2.96 20.61 -10.54
C GLY A 317 1.67 19.92 -10.99
N SER A 318 1.46 19.72 -12.29
CA SER A 318 0.33 18.95 -12.79
C SER A 318 0.52 17.46 -12.54
N LYS A 319 -0.57 16.68 -12.44
CA LYS A 319 -0.47 15.24 -12.24
C LYS A 319 0.07 14.56 -13.50
N PHE A 320 1.16 13.83 -13.36
CA PHE A 320 1.80 13.04 -14.43
C PHE A 320 0.93 11.86 -14.93
N GLU A 321 -0.19 11.60 -14.31
CA GLU A 321 -1.08 10.47 -14.63
C GLU A 321 -1.92 10.67 -15.90
N LYS A 322 -1.83 11.85 -16.55
CA LYS A 322 -2.66 12.20 -17.69
C LYS A 322 -1.79 12.58 -18.89
N SER A 323 -1.97 11.87 -20.00
CA SER A 323 -1.53 12.32 -21.32
C SER A 323 -2.64 13.16 -21.98
N GLU A 324 -2.36 13.77 -23.13
CA GLU A 324 -3.38 14.41 -24.00
C GLU A 324 -4.54 13.44 -24.33
N GLY A 325 -4.31 12.12 -24.27
CA GLY A 325 -5.30 11.06 -24.49
C GLY A 325 -6.00 10.55 -23.24
N GLY A 326 -5.78 11.14 -22.04
CA GLY A 326 -6.42 10.73 -20.79
C GLY A 326 -5.51 10.02 -19.81
N ALA A 327 -6.08 9.21 -18.90
CA ALA A 327 -5.35 8.49 -17.86
C ALA A 327 -4.43 7.39 -18.42
N ILE A 328 -3.25 7.23 -17.80
CA ILE A 328 -2.30 6.15 -18.13
C ILE A 328 -2.66 4.93 -17.30
N TRP A 329 -3.24 3.94 -17.97
CA TRP A 329 -3.74 2.74 -17.36
C TRP A 329 -2.67 1.64 -17.32
N LEU A 330 -2.66 0.87 -16.22
CA LEU A 330 -1.73 -0.26 -16.06
C LEU A 330 -2.25 -1.56 -16.70
N SER A 331 -3.57 -1.67 -16.93
CA SER A 331 -4.15 -2.86 -17.59
C SER A 331 -3.92 -2.83 -19.09
N PRO A 332 -3.41 -3.92 -19.70
CA PRO A 332 -3.22 -4.00 -21.16
C PRO A 332 -4.54 -3.94 -21.93
N ALA A 333 -5.68 -4.26 -21.30
CA ALA A 333 -7.00 -4.14 -21.92
C ALA A 333 -7.44 -2.68 -22.11
N MET A 334 -6.98 -1.76 -21.25
CA MET A 334 -7.31 -0.33 -21.33
C MET A 334 -6.22 0.49 -22.05
N MET A 335 -4.96 0.07 -21.94
CA MET A 335 -3.82 0.69 -22.59
C MET A 335 -2.83 -0.39 -23.04
N SER A 336 -2.65 -0.59 -24.33
CA SER A 336 -1.74 -1.62 -24.83
C SER A 336 -0.30 -1.41 -24.35
N PRO A 337 0.51 -2.48 -24.20
CA PRO A 337 1.91 -2.36 -23.82
C PRO A 337 2.71 -1.43 -24.75
N TYR A 338 2.37 -1.39 -26.04
CA TYR A 338 2.97 -0.46 -26.99
C TYR A 338 2.69 1.01 -26.63
N LYS A 339 1.41 1.38 -26.37
CA LYS A 339 1.07 2.75 -25.98
C LYS A 339 1.70 3.15 -24.65
N PHE A 340 1.73 2.23 -23.70
CA PHE A 340 2.37 2.42 -22.41
C PHE A 340 3.88 2.68 -22.56
N TYR A 341 4.56 1.87 -23.37
CA TYR A 341 5.98 2.04 -23.70
C TYR A 341 6.25 3.38 -24.39
N GLN A 342 5.44 3.76 -25.42
CA GLN A 342 5.57 5.04 -26.13
C GLN A 342 5.41 6.24 -25.20
N TYR A 343 4.52 6.15 -24.21
CA TYR A 343 4.36 7.18 -23.20
C TYR A 343 5.68 7.48 -22.47
N PHE A 344 6.38 6.46 -21.99
CA PHE A 344 7.67 6.64 -21.32
C PHE A 344 8.80 7.06 -22.27
N LEU A 345 8.74 6.68 -23.53
CA LEU A 345 9.65 7.20 -24.55
C LEU A 345 9.48 8.70 -24.84
N SER A 346 8.32 9.25 -24.53
CA SER A 346 8.01 10.67 -24.75
C SER A 346 8.29 11.56 -23.52
N VAL A 347 8.74 10.98 -22.41
CA VAL A 347 9.08 11.73 -21.18
C VAL A 347 10.14 12.79 -21.47
N PRO A 348 9.95 14.04 -20.99
CA PRO A 348 10.94 15.11 -21.13
C PRO A 348 12.29 14.76 -20.51
N ASN A 349 13.37 15.31 -21.07
CA ASN A 349 14.72 15.07 -20.55
C ASN A 349 14.89 15.51 -19.10
N GLU A 350 14.18 16.54 -18.68
CA GLU A 350 14.20 17.10 -17.32
C GLU A 350 13.55 16.18 -16.27
N ASP A 351 12.63 15.31 -16.70
CA ASP A 351 11.90 14.38 -15.83
C ASP A 351 12.47 12.96 -15.82
N VAL A 352 13.16 12.55 -16.88
CA VAL A 352 13.53 11.13 -17.11
C VAL A 352 14.40 10.56 -15.98
N VAL A 353 15.36 11.31 -15.45
CA VAL A 353 16.24 10.86 -14.36
C VAL A 353 15.44 10.68 -13.08
N ARG A 354 14.53 11.60 -12.79
CA ARG A 354 13.64 11.49 -11.64
C ARG A 354 12.75 10.25 -11.74
N PHE A 355 12.19 9.97 -12.93
CA PHE A 355 11.34 8.79 -13.11
C PHE A 355 12.13 7.48 -13.12
N LEU A 356 13.38 7.47 -13.59
CA LEU A 356 14.26 6.32 -13.42
C LEU A 356 14.46 6.00 -11.92
N LYS A 357 14.67 7.01 -11.07
CA LYS A 357 14.79 6.81 -9.62
C LYS A 357 13.50 6.30 -8.97
N LEU A 358 12.35 6.88 -9.36
CA LEU A 358 11.05 6.61 -8.72
C LEU A 358 10.40 5.30 -9.19
N LEU A 359 10.56 4.91 -10.46
CA LEU A 359 9.75 3.87 -11.09
C LEU A 359 10.54 2.61 -11.50
N THR A 360 11.86 2.59 -11.28
CA THR A 360 12.70 1.45 -11.67
C THR A 360 13.50 0.90 -10.48
N PHE A 361 14.07 -0.29 -10.70
CA PHE A 361 14.96 -0.94 -9.72
C PHE A 361 16.43 -0.86 -10.13
N LEU A 362 16.78 -0.04 -11.11
CA LEU A 362 18.15 0.19 -11.55
C LEU A 362 19.02 0.71 -10.41
N ASP A 363 20.30 0.36 -10.41
CA ASP A 363 21.26 0.91 -9.46
C ASP A 363 21.34 2.45 -9.61
N LEU A 364 21.46 3.17 -8.50
CA LEU A 364 21.57 4.63 -8.52
C LEU A 364 22.84 5.11 -9.24
N LYS A 365 23.91 4.31 -9.22
CA LYS A 365 25.13 4.58 -10.00
C LYS A 365 24.87 4.51 -11.49
N GLU A 366 24.14 3.48 -11.96
CA GLU A 366 23.74 3.36 -13.38
C GLU A 366 22.90 4.57 -13.80
N ILE A 367 21.96 5.01 -12.95
CA ILE A 367 21.15 6.20 -13.23
C ILE A 367 22.00 7.47 -13.29
N GLN A 368 22.98 7.61 -12.41
CA GLN A 368 23.92 8.73 -12.41
C GLN A 368 24.80 8.73 -13.66
N GLU A 369 25.32 7.57 -14.08
CA GLU A 369 26.10 7.43 -15.31
C GLU A 369 25.27 7.80 -16.56
N LEU A 370 23.98 7.42 -16.58
CA LEU A 370 23.04 7.84 -17.62
C LEU A 370 22.86 9.36 -17.63
N GLU A 371 22.67 9.99 -16.46
CA GLU A 371 22.51 11.44 -16.33
C GLU A 371 23.77 12.18 -16.81
N GLU A 372 24.96 11.71 -16.43
CA GLU A 372 26.22 12.29 -16.90
C GLU A 372 26.39 12.14 -18.41
N THR A 373 25.96 10.98 -18.96
CA THR A 373 26.04 10.72 -20.39
C THR A 373 25.10 11.61 -21.20
N MET A 374 23.90 11.92 -20.65
CA MET A 374 22.95 12.85 -21.27
C MET A 374 23.54 14.27 -21.46
N ARG A 375 24.53 14.66 -20.65
CA ARG A 375 25.19 15.97 -20.73
C ARG A 375 26.37 16.02 -21.70
N LYS A 376 26.82 14.86 -22.24
CA LYS A 376 28.00 14.77 -23.11
C LYS A 376 27.62 15.03 -24.59
N PRO A 377 28.53 15.66 -25.37
CA PRO A 377 28.38 15.73 -26.82
C PRO A 377 28.30 14.32 -27.42
N GLY A 378 27.39 14.12 -28.37
CA GLY A 378 27.20 12.82 -29.02
C GLY A 378 26.24 11.88 -28.29
N TYR A 379 25.53 12.36 -27.24
CA TYR A 379 24.49 11.58 -26.58
C TYR A 379 23.44 11.06 -27.60
N LEU A 380 23.20 9.76 -27.54
CA LEU A 380 22.14 9.15 -28.35
C LEU A 380 20.78 9.57 -27.81
N LEU A 381 20.07 10.42 -28.57
CA LEU A 381 18.77 10.96 -28.17
C LEU A 381 17.81 9.85 -27.72
N LYS A 382 17.13 10.11 -26.60
CA LYS A 382 16.16 9.23 -25.96
C LYS A 382 16.70 7.89 -25.43
N SER A 383 18.01 7.72 -25.22
CA SER A 383 18.55 6.48 -24.63
C SER A 383 18.08 6.29 -23.18
N ALA A 384 18.05 7.35 -22.38
CA ALA A 384 17.53 7.31 -21.00
C ALA A 384 16.02 7.04 -20.97
N GLN A 385 15.24 7.67 -21.86
CA GLN A 385 13.80 7.39 -21.98
C GLN A 385 13.54 5.96 -22.42
N ARG A 386 14.38 5.43 -23.31
CA ARG A 386 14.27 4.01 -23.72
C ARG A 386 14.51 3.10 -22.53
N ARG A 387 15.56 3.35 -21.75
CA ARG A 387 15.85 2.58 -20.54
C ARG A 387 14.70 2.63 -19.55
N LEU A 388 14.14 3.82 -19.32
CA LEU A 388 12.95 4.00 -18.48
C LEU A 388 11.74 3.21 -19.01
N ALA A 389 11.45 3.33 -20.31
CA ALA A 389 10.33 2.65 -20.94
C ALA A 389 10.46 1.12 -20.88
N GLU A 390 11.67 0.59 -21.10
CA GLU A 390 11.96 -0.84 -20.99
C GLU A 390 11.72 -1.36 -19.58
N GLU A 391 12.28 -0.71 -18.57
CA GLU A 391 12.17 -1.14 -17.17
C GLU A 391 10.72 -1.06 -16.65
N VAL A 392 10.04 0.06 -16.88
CA VAL A 392 8.67 0.22 -16.37
C VAL A 392 7.69 -0.69 -17.12
N THR A 393 7.86 -0.86 -18.44
CA THR A 393 7.01 -1.78 -19.22
C THR A 393 7.26 -3.23 -18.81
N ARG A 394 8.50 -3.63 -18.55
CA ARG A 394 8.83 -4.97 -18.02
C ARG A 394 8.19 -5.20 -16.67
N PHE A 395 8.26 -4.24 -15.77
CA PHE A 395 7.64 -4.35 -14.44
C PHE A 395 6.13 -4.53 -14.52
N VAL A 396 5.43 -3.70 -15.34
CA VAL A 396 3.96 -3.71 -15.42
C VAL A 396 3.43 -4.83 -16.31
N HIS A 397 4.02 -5.05 -17.49
CA HIS A 397 3.50 -5.96 -18.51
C HIS A 397 4.32 -7.26 -18.68
N GLY A 398 5.47 -7.37 -18.01
CA GLY A 398 6.37 -8.52 -18.10
C GLY A 398 7.23 -8.50 -19.36
N ALA A 399 8.06 -9.53 -19.51
CA ALA A 399 8.95 -9.68 -20.66
C ALA A 399 8.17 -9.79 -21.98
N GLU A 400 7.04 -10.48 -21.98
CA GLU A 400 6.18 -10.64 -23.17
C GLU A 400 5.59 -9.30 -23.63
N GLY A 401 5.02 -8.51 -22.70
CA GLY A 401 4.48 -7.18 -23.01
C GLY A 401 5.56 -6.20 -23.47
N LEU A 402 6.77 -6.27 -22.91
CA LEU A 402 7.91 -5.49 -23.39
C LEU A 402 8.31 -5.90 -24.81
N ALA A 403 8.41 -7.20 -25.09
CA ALA A 403 8.77 -7.69 -26.43
C ALA A 403 7.74 -7.27 -27.48
N GLU A 404 6.44 -7.34 -27.15
CA GLU A 404 5.35 -6.82 -27.99
C GLU A 404 5.53 -5.32 -28.28
N ALA A 405 5.76 -4.51 -27.24
CA ALA A 405 5.94 -3.07 -27.38
C ALA A 405 7.15 -2.69 -28.21
N MET A 406 8.28 -3.37 -28.02
CA MET A 406 9.51 -3.14 -28.79
C MET A 406 9.31 -3.51 -30.26
N LYS A 407 8.75 -4.69 -30.56
CA LYS A 407 8.44 -5.13 -31.90
C LYS A 407 7.51 -4.15 -32.64
N ALA A 408 6.46 -3.69 -31.98
CA ALA A 408 5.55 -2.69 -32.53
C ALA A 408 6.26 -1.35 -32.78
N THR A 409 7.15 -0.93 -31.87
CA THR A 409 7.95 0.30 -32.02
C THR A 409 8.87 0.23 -33.21
N GLU A 410 9.53 -0.92 -33.48
CA GLU A 410 10.40 -1.12 -34.63
C GLU A 410 9.62 -1.14 -35.95
N ALA A 411 8.43 -1.74 -35.96
CA ALA A 411 7.58 -1.80 -37.16
C ALA A 411 7.07 -0.42 -37.62
N VAL A 412 6.93 0.53 -36.70
CA VAL A 412 6.45 1.91 -36.98
C VAL A 412 7.62 2.85 -37.37
N LYS A 413 8.89 2.48 -37.12
CA LYS A 413 10.02 3.28 -37.62
C LYS A 413 9.95 3.36 -39.12
N PRO A 414 10.06 4.59 -39.73
CA PRO A 414 10.18 4.71 -41.18
C PRO A 414 11.38 3.88 -41.61
N ARG A 415 11.17 2.96 -42.56
CA ARG A 415 12.27 2.28 -43.27
C ARG A 415 13.05 3.37 -43.97
N VAL A 416 14.24 3.68 -43.45
CA VAL A 416 15.21 4.46 -44.23
C VAL A 416 15.55 3.54 -45.41
N PHE A 417 14.97 3.83 -46.59
CA PHE A 417 15.45 3.25 -47.80
C PHE A 417 16.88 3.75 -47.96
N GLU A 418 17.85 2.88 -47.76
CA GLU A 418 19.18 3.08 -48.26
C GLU A 418 19.02 3.21 -49.80
N LEU A 419 19.04 4.45 -50.27
CA LEU A 419 19.27 4.72 -51.69
C LEU A 419 20.74 4.31 -51.98
N VAL A 420 20.88 3.13 -52.57
CA VAL A 420 22.13 2.68 -53.18
C VAL A 420 22.40 3.51 -54.43
#